data_2e03c0ddf08075f91d1ae7020b09f6af
#
_entry.id   2e03c0ddf08075f91d1ae7020b09f6af
#
_cell.length_a   1.000
_cell.length_b   1.000
_cell.length_c   1.000
_cell.angle_alpha   90.00
_cell.angle_beta   90.00
_cell.angle_gamma   90.00
#
_symmetry.space_group_name_H-M   'P 1'
#
loop_
_entity.id
_entity.type
_entity.pdbx_description
1 polymer ?
#
loop_
_entity_poly.entity_id
_entity_poly.type
_entity_poly.pdbx_seq_one_letter_code
_entity_poly.pdbx_strand_id
1 'polypeptide(L)'
;MTATLTSLNFEHLIVTDPKILADIRNVYATTHYGPEDAEFLKTPGGQQDLDFNTFIRYNQSVRNGLPWVQRVFDMTGKTLIEIGCGTGSSTAAFAYLAKHIYSCDPKENTLPTARARLEALNLTNIDITSHAAPEFFHYCRQNYCDQADAVLFFAVLEHQTLDERIESLRQAWQILKPGGVIIVIETPSRLTYMDHHTTRLPFYSMLPMDVALRYVEHSSRGDFVGSMLKARSEPLAVQEELMIRWGRGISYHEFDLAFPDGGYTIIADGYEREMTDLFPVTFDERLLQGFVAHNGFNIPPAFLRHTLCLILRKGDGAVPAPQRTYTPHVATKLELERLRDRLDLMSIAEIRGELNRLMDRGVAFGHQSGM
;
A
#
# COMPACT_ATOMS: atom_id res chain seq x y z
N MET A 1 -16.11 28.90 -2.72
CA MET A 1 -15.02 29.27 -3.64
C MET A 1 -14.36 27.98 -4.08
N THR A 2 -14.71 27.46 -5.24
CA THR A 2 -14.03 26.32 -5.89
C THR A 2 -12.71 26.82 -6.42
N ALA A 3 -11.63 26.60 -5.66
CA ALA A 3 -10.29 26.78 -6.19
C ALA A 3 -10.14 25.80 -7.35
N THR A 4 -9.90 26.35 -8.53
CA THR A 4 -9.50 25.59 -9.72
C THR A 4 -8.23 24.85 -9.36
N LEU A 5 -8.33 23.51 -9.18
CA LEU A 5 -7.17 22.64 -8.97
C LEU A 5 -6.32 22.73 -10.26
N THR A 6 -5.35 23.63 -10.25
CA THR A 6 -4.22 23.56 -11.19
C THR A 6 -3.63 22.17 -11.04
N SER A 7 -3.50 21.45 -12.14
CA SER A 7 -2.87 20.12 -12.13
C SER A 7 -1.49 20.25 -11.52
N LEU A 8 -1.29 19.62 -10.35
CA LEU A 8 0.01 19.57 -9.69
C LEU A 8 0.95 18.76 -10.61
N ASN A 9 1.84 19.45 -11.28
CA ASN A 9 2.75 18.84 -12.25
C ASN A 9 4.18 18.86 -11.70
N PHE A 10 4.70 17.67 -11.43
CA PHE A 10 6.05 17.43 -10.93
C PHE A 10 6.96 16.77 -11.99
N GLU A 11 6.59 16.77 -13.28
CA GLU A 11 7.38 16.13 -14.36
C GLU A 11 8.82 16.64 -14.45
N HIS A 12 9.07 17.88 -14.02
CA HIS A 12 10.43 18.46 -13.95
C HIS A 12 11.35 17.75 -12.93
N LEU A 13 10.80 16.95 -12.02
CA LEU A 13 11.55 16.13 -11.04
C LEU A 13 11.92 14.75 -11.59
N ILE A 14 11.40 14.36 -12.76
CA ILE A 14 11.73 13.07 -13.39
C ILE A 14 13.20 13.04 -13.78
N VAL A 15 13.90 12.03 -13.32
CA VAL A 15 15.32 11.85 -13.65
C VAL A 15 15.43 11.20 -15.03
N THR A 16 16.09 11.94 -15.94
CA THR A 16 16.36 11.50 -17.32
C THR A 16 17.84 11.45 -17.68
N ASP A 17 18.73 11.93 -16.78
CA ASP A 17 20.16 11.88 -16.98
C ASP A 17 20.67 10.42 -16.97
N PRO A 18 21.21 9.91 -18.12
CA PRO A 18 21.65 8.53 -18.20
C PRO A 18 22.77 8.19 -17.22
N LYS A 19 23.62 9.16 -16.87
CA LYS A 19 24.71 8.95 -15.93
C LYS A 19 24.17 8.72 -14.53
N ILE A 20 23.26 9.59 -14.06
CA ILE A 20 22.61 9.43 -12.73
C ILE A 20 21.91 8.07 -12.65
N LEU A 21 21.17 7.69 -13.70
CA LEU A 21 20.46 6.41 -13.73
C LEU A 21 21.44 5.23 -13.68
N ALA A 22 22.53 5.29 -14.44
CA ALA A 22 23.56 4.24 -14.45
C ALA A 22 24.29 4.13 -13.11
N ASP A 23 24.62 5.25 -12.48
CA ASP A 23 25.33 5.27 -11.19
C ASP A 23 24.47 4.63 -10.09
N ILE A 24 23.18 5.03 -9.95
CA ILE A 24 22.26 4.45 -8.98
C ILE A 24 22.03 2.96 -9.26
N ARG A 25 21.84 2.59 -10.54
CA ARG A 25 21.66 1.20 -10.96
C ARG A 25 22.85 0.32 -10.58
N ASN A 26 24.07 0.82 -10.79
CA ASN A 26 25.28 0.10 -10.43
C ASN A 26 25.40 -0.10 -8.91
N VAL A 27 25.11 0.91 -8.11
CA VAL A 27 25.10 0.78 -6.65
C VAL A 27 24.08 -0.28 -6.23
N TYR A 28 22.86 -0.25 -6.75
CA TYR A 28 21.84 -1.26 -6.42
C TYR A 28 22.28 -2.67 -6.82
N ALA A 29 22.79 -2.84 -8.04
CA ALA A 29 23.25 -4.14 -8.52
C ALA A 29 24.39 -4.73 -7.68
N THR A 30 25.26 -3.90 -7.11
CA THR A 30 26.44 -4.36 -6.36
C THR A 30 26.22 -4.48 -4.85
N THR A 31 25.19 -3.85 -4.30
CA THR A 31 24.93 -3.86 -2.85
C THR A 31 23.73 -4.72 -2.46
N HIS A 32 22.76 -4.85 -3.35
CA HIS A 32 21.56 -5.65 -3.08
C HIS A 32 21.72 -7.11 -3.48
N TYR A 33 22.47 -7.37 -4.53
CA TYR A 33 22.72 -8.71 -5.07
C TYR A 33 24.12 -9.21 -4.74
N GLY A 34 24.24 -10.54 -4.56
CA GLY A 34 25.49 -11.24 -4.38
C GLY A 34 26.08 -11.79 -5.70
N PRO A 35 27.27 -12.37 -5.66
CA PRO A 35 27.89 -13.05 -6.82
C PRO A 35 26.99 -14.18 -7.39
N GLU A 36 26.22 -14.84 -6.54
CA GLU A 36 25.28 -15.91 -6.89
C GLU A 36 24.13 -15.43 -7.76
N ASP A 37 23.80 -14.15 -7.73
CA ASP A 37 22.71 -13.55 -8.48
C ASP A 37 23.13 -13.06 -9.89
N ALA A 38 24.40 -13.19 -10.24
CA ALA A 38 24.97 -12.65 -11.48
C ALA A 38 24.25 -13.16 -12.73
N GLU A 39 23.81 -14.42 -12.76
CA GLU A 39 23.05 -14.98 -13.88
C GLU A 39 21.61 -14.46 -13.89
N PHE A 40 20.96 -14.30 -12.72
CA PHE A 40 19.65 -13.67 -12.62
C PHE A 40 19.67 -12.26 -13.19
N LEU A 41 20.68 -11.47 -12.83
CA LEU A 41 20.79 -10.08 -13.31
C LEU A 41 20.91 -9.95 -14.84
N LYS A 42 21.34 -11.00 -15.55
CA LYS A 42 21.35 -11.03 -17.01
C LYS A 42 19.99 -11.34 -17.65
N THR A 43 19.06 -11.87 -16.87
CA THR A 43 17.72 -12.21 -17.38
C THR A 43 16.85 -10.97 -17.55
N PRO A 44 15.79 -11.04 -18.41
CA PRO A 44 14.80 -9.97 -18.49
C PRO A 44 14.18 -9.60 -17.13
N GLY A 45 13.94 -10.58 -16.25
CA GLY A 45 13.43 -10.37 -14.91
C GLY A 45 14.39 -9.58 -14.02
N GLY A 46 15.68 -9.94 -14.02
CA GLY A 46 16.71 -9.22 -13.27
C GLY A 46 16.91 -7.79 -13.79
N GLN A 47 16.87 -7.59 -15.12
CA GLN A 47 16.95 -6.25 -15.70
C GLN A 47 15.74 -5.41 -15.32
N GLN A 48 14.53 -5.99 -15.32
CA GLN A 48 13.30 -5.31 -14.90
C GLN A 48 13.36 -4.93 -13.41
N ASP A 49 13.90 -5.79 -12.56
CA ASP A 49 14.08 -5.49 -11.14
C ASP A 49 15.06 -4.33 -10.92
N LEU A 50 16.19 -4.34 -11.63
CA LEU A 50 17.14 -3.23 -11.61
C LEU A 50 16.47 -1.91 -12.01
N ASP A 51 15.72 -1.90 -13.11
CA ASP A 51 15.03 -0.70 -13.61
C ASP A 51 13.94 -0.25 -12.63
N PHE A 52 13.19 -1.17 -12.08
CA PHE A 52 12.11 -0.88 -11.13
C PHE A 52 12.66 -0.18 -9.88
N ASN A 53 13.70 -0.72 -9.26
CA ASN A 53 14.28 -0.20 -8.03
C ASN A 53 15.19 1.01 -8.26
N THR A 54 15.66 1.25 -9.50
CA THR A 54 16.49 2.40 -9.82
C THR A 54 15.67 3.65 -10.13
N PHE A 55 14.73 3.57 -11.07
CA PHE A 55 14.04 4.76 -11.57
C PHE A 55 12.53 4.62 -11.76
N ILE A 56 11.98 3.41 -12.03
CA ILE A 56 10.54 3.26 -12.30
C ILE A 56 9.74 3.65 -11.05
N ARG A 57 10.07 3.10 -9.89
CA ARG A 57 9.41 3.39 -8.63
C ARG A 57 9.55 4.87 -8.20
N TYR A 58 10.72 5.45 -8.45
CA TYR A 58 10.92 6.89 -8.23
C TYR A 58 10.00 7.73 -9.13
N ASN A 59 9.99 7.44 -10.44
CA ASN A 59 9.14 8.14 -11.39
C ASN A 59 7.64 7.98 -11.09
N GLN A 60 7.21 6.79 -10.63
CA GLN A 60 5.84 6.56 -10.16
C GLN A 60 5.53 7.38 -8.91
N SER A 61 6.47 7.49 -7.97
CA SER A 61 6.29 8.34 -6.79
C SER A 61 6.15 9.81 -7.17
N VAL A 62 6.93 10.31 -8.14
CA VAL A 62 6.85 11.69 -8.64
C VAL A 62 5.55 11.94 -9.42
N ARG A 63 5.14 11.01 -10.30
CA ARG A 63 3.97 11.21 -11.17
C ARG A 63 2.65 10.97 -10.48
N ASN A 64 2.61 10.03 -9.53
CA ASN A 64 1.38 9.57 -8.92
C ASN A 64 1.34 9.87 -7.41
N GLY A 65 2.33 9.39 -6.64
CA GLY A 65 2.32 9.52 -5.18
C GLY A 65 2.37 10.96 -4.69
N LEU A 66 3.33 11.73 -5.18
CA LEU A 66 3.54 13.12 -4.77
C LEU A 66 2.32 14.02 -5.08
N PRO A 67 1.76 14.06 -6.31
CA PRO A 67 0.57 14.88 -6.61
C PRO A 67 -0.67 14.39 -5.86
N TRP A 68 -0.82 13.09 -5.66
CA TRP A 68 -1.92 12.52 -4.90
C TRP A 68 -1.94 12.99 -3.45
N VAL A 69 -0.80 12.90 -2.75
CA VAL A 69 -0.70 13.39 -1.38
C VAL A 69 -0.87 14.90 -1.32
N GLN A 70 -0.16 15.64 -2.20
CA GLN A 70 -0.19 17.12 -2.21
C GLN A 70 -1.57 17.70 -2.46
N ARG A 71 -2.46 16.96 -3.13
CA ARG A 71 -3.85 17.37 -3.39
C ARG A 71 -4.68 17.53 -2.12
N VAL A 72 -4.46 16.67 -1.12
CA VAL A 72 -5.28 16.60 0.11
C VAL A 72 -4.52 17.00 1.37
N PHE A 73 -3.18 17.00 1.29
CA PHE A 73 -2.30 17.37 2.37
C PHE A 73 -1.07 18.09 1.82
N ASP A 74 -0.97 19.39 2.10
CA ASP A 74 0.20 20.18 1.67
C ASP A 74 1.44 19.78 2.49
N MET A 75 2.38 19.11 1.81
CA MET A 75 3.65 18.67 2.40
C MET A 75 4.71 19.76 2.47
N THR A 76 4.48 20.92 1.85
CA THR A 76 5.47 21.98 1.75
C THR A 76 5.91 22.45 3.13
N GLY A 77 7.20 22.32 3.41
CA GLY A 77 7.77 22.73 4.68
C GLY A 77 7.41 21.85 5.88
N LYS A 78 6.86 20.65 5.68
CA LYS A 78 6.44 19.71 6.71
C LYS A 78 7.55 18.73 7.09
N THR A 79 7.49 18.23 8.32
CA THR A 79 8.37 17.17 8.83
C THR A 79 7.67 15.82 8.66
N LEU A 80 8.32 14.91 7.92
CA LEU A 80 7.81 13.57 7.63
C LEU A 80 8.66 12.51 8.34
N ILE A 81 8.02 11.41 8.73
CA ILE A 81 8.67 10.16 9.12
C ILE A 81 8.31 9.12 8.06
N GLU A 82 9.28 8.44 7.49
CA GLU A 82 9.07 7.36 6.54
C GLU A 82 9.57 6.04 7.10
N ILE A 83 8.72 5.04 7.10
CA ILE A 83 9.03 3.68 7.52
C ILE A 83 9.28 2.83 6.27
N GLY A 84 10.45 2.18 6.19
CA GLY A 84 10.81 1.32 5.07
C GLY A 84 11.16 2.07 3.79
N CYS A 85 12.22 2.90 3.82
CA CYS A 85 12.65 3.68 2.66
C CYS A 85 13.19 2.83 1.50
N GLY A 86 13.61 1.59 1.76
CA GLY A 86 14.20 0.73 0.76
C GLY A 86 15.34 1.41 0.01
N THR A 87 15.23 1.53 -1.31
CA THR A 87 16.20 2.21 -2.19
C THR A 87 16.02 3.73 -2.25
N GLY A 88 15.20 4.33 -1.38
CA GLY A 88 14.99 5.78 -1.29
C GLY A 88 14.15 6.40 -2.41
N SER A 89 13.34 5.61 -3.12
CA SER A 89 12.56 6.11 -4.26
C SER A 89 11.44 7.07 -3.84
N SER A 90 10.61 6.68 -2.89
CA SER A 90 9.58 7.53 -2.29
C SER A 90 10.21 8.68 -1.51
N THR A 91 11.23 8.38 -0.68
CA THR A 91 11.98 9.36 0.11
C THR A 91 12.43 10.54 -0.76
N ALA A 92 13.12 10.25 -1.86
CA ALA A 92 13.61 11.27 -2.77
C ALA A 92 12.49 12.09 -3.42
N ALA A 93 11.39 11.45 -3.81
CA ALA A 93 10.25 12.16 -4.42
C ALA A 93 9.59 13.14 -3.44
N PHE A 94 9.35 12.72 -2.19
CA PHE A 94 8.70 13.55 -1.17
C PHE A 94 9.63 14.63 -0.61
N ALA A 95 10.96 14.42 -0.63
CA ALA A 95 11.94 15.36 -0.11
C ALA A 95 11.95 16.73 -0.82
N TYR A 96 11.50 16.80 -2.07
CA TYR A 96 11.41 18.09 -2.79
C TYR A 96 10.43 19.08 -2.17
N LEU A 97 9.43 18.59 -1.44
CA LEU A 97 8.44 19.47 -0.77
C LEU A 97 8.64 19.50 0.75
N ALA A 98 9.07 18.41 1.33
CA ALA A 98 9.24 18.31 2.77
C ALA A 98 10.33 19.24 3.29
N LYS A 99 10.13 19.77 4.50
CA LYS A 99 11.19 20.44 5.25
C LYS A 99 12.29 19.45 5.61
N HIS A 100 11.90 18.30 6.11
CA HIS A 100 12.80 17.23 6.50
C HIS A 100 12.08 15.88 6.50
N ILE A 101 12.79 14.80 6.13
CA ILE A 101 12.32 13.43 6.23
C ILE A 101 13.27 12.64 7.13
N TYR A 102 12.72 12.05 8.18
CA TYR A 102 13.41 11.03 8.97
C TYR A 102 12.96 9.66 8.48
N SER A 103 13.90 8.84 8.02
CA SER A 103 13.59 7.59 7.34
C SER A 103 14.36 6.41 7.88
N CYS A 104 13.79 5.21 7.82
CA CYS A 104 14.47 3.99 8.20
C CYS A 104 14.19 2.83 7.24
N ASP A 105 15.13 1.88 7.22
CA ASP A 105 14.91 0.56 6.63
C ASP A 105 15.81 -0.46 7.34
N PRO A 106 15.28 -1.59 7.84
CA PRO A 106 16.07 -2.60 8.53
C PRO A 106 17.00 -3.38 7.58
N LYS A 107 16.78 -3.32 6.27
CA LYS A 107 17.62 -3.98 5.26
C LYS A 107 18.82 -3.11 4.92
N GLU A 108 19.93 -3.32 5.60
CA GLU A 108 21.15 -2.53 5.40
C GLU A 108 21.68 -2.51 3.98
N ASN A 109 21.46 -3.57 3.20
CA ASN A 109 21.91 -3.67 1.81
C ASN A 109 21.13 -2.77 0.83
N THR A 110 19.99 -2.21 1.21
CA THR A 110 19.24 -1.23 0.38
C THR A 110 19.69 0.21 0.61
N LEU A 111 20.20 0.51 1.81
CA LEU A 111 20.57 1.87 2.23
C LEU A 111 21.66 2.53 1.38
N PRO A 112 22.69 1.83 0.87
CA PRO A 112 23.67 2.44 -0.02
C PRO A 112 23.02 3.02 -1.29
N THR A 113 22.04 2.32 -1.86
CA THR A 113 21.29 2.81 -3.04
C THR A 113 20.46 4.04 -2.69
N ALA A 114 19.81 4.04 -1.54
CA ALA A 114 19.07 5.22 -1.07
C ALA A 114 19.99 6.43 -0.95
N ARG A 115 21.14 6.29 -0.28
CA ARG A 115 22.13 7.38 -0.12
C ARG A 115 22.68 7.86 -1.45
N ALA A 116 23.06 6.95 -2.36
CA ALA A 116 23.55 7.31 -3.69
C ALA A 116 22.50 8.09 -4.49
N ARG A 117 21.22 7.72 -4.38
CA ARG A 117 20.10 8.45 -5.00
C ARG A 117 19.99 9.86 -4.45
N LEU A 118 20.00 10.02 -3.13
CA LEU A 118 19.86 11.33 -2.48
C LEU A 118 21.03 12.25 -2.85
N GLU A 119 22.24 11.71 -2.86
CA GLU A 119 23.46 12.42 -3.28
C GLU A 119 23.37 12.87 -4.75
N ALA A 120 23.03 11.94 -5.65
CA ALA A 120 22.90 12.24 -7.08
C ALA A 120 21.83 13.28 -7.39
N LEU A 121 20.80 13.37 -6.55
CA LEU A 121 19.71 14.36 -6.68
C LEU A 121 19.93 15.63 -5.82
N ASN A 122 21.07 15.76 -5.14
CA ASN A 122 21.41 16.86 -4.25
C ASN A 122 20.38 17.12 -3.14
N LEU A 123 19.80 16.05 -2.59
CA LEU A 123 18.81 16.10 -1.52
C LEU A 123 19.52 15.94 -0.17
N THR A 124 19.47 16.97 0.68
CA THR A 124 20.20 17.05 1.95
C THR A 124 19.30 17.10 3.19
N ASN A 125 17.98 17.15 2.97
CA ASN A 125 16.97 17.26 4.03
C ASN A 125 16.41 15.90 4.46
N ILE A 126 17.26 14.86 4.48
CA ILE A 126 16.86 13.49 4.83
C ILE A 126 17.89 12.87 5.75
N ASP A 127 17.42 12.23 6.83
CA ASP A 127 18.22 11.35 7.67
C ASP A 127 17.74 9.91 7.48
N ILE A 128 18.66 9.00 7.18
CA ILE A 128 18.36 7.57 6.98
C ILE A 128 19.13 6.72 8.00
N THR A 129 18.41 5.81 8.66
CA THR A 129 18.96 4.87 9.64
C THR A 129 18.56 3.43 9.33
N SER A 130 19.24 2.45 9.97
CA SER A 130 18.96 1.02 9.80
C SER A 130 18.07 0.44 10.89
N HIS A 131 17.13 1.21 11.44
CA HIS A 131 16.21 0.73 12.47
C HIS A 131 15.01 -0.01 11.86
N ALA A 132 14.46 -0.95 12.61
CA ALA A 132 13.12 -1.47 12.37
C ALA A 132 12.04 -0.48 12.85
N ALA A 133 10.79 -0.65 12.35
CA ALA A 133 9.75 0.35 12.53
C ALA A 133 9.45 0.74 13.99
N PRO A 134 9.18 -0.18 14.94
CA PRO A 134 8.83 0.22 16.30
C PRO A 134 9.95 0.97 17.01
N GLU A 135 11.19 0.51 16.87
CA GLU A 135 12.38 1.16 17.47
C GLU A 135 12.63 2.53 16.84
N PHE A 136 12.37 2.68 15.56
CA PHE A 136 12.60 3.94 14.86
C PHE A 136 11.71 5.08 15.38
N PHE A 137 10.46 4.83 15.73
CA PHE A 137 9.59 5.84 16.32
C PHE A 137 10.12 6.32 17.69
N HIS A 138 10.65 5.39 18.48
CA HIS A 138 11.30 5.74 19.76
C HIS A 138 12.56 6.59 19.51
N TYR A 139 13.38 6.18 18.55
CA TYR A 139 14.58 6.91 18.14
C TYR A 139 14.27 8.32 17.64
N CYS A 140 13.22 8.49 16.83
CA CYS A 140 12.76 9.80 16.38
C CYS A 140 12.38 10.73 17.52
N ARG A 141 11.60 10.23 18.51
CA ARG A 141 11.22 11.05 19.67
C ARG A 141 12.41 11.51 20.50
N GLN A 142 13.43 10.68 20.62
CA GLN A 142 14.61 11.01 21.42
C GLN A 142 15.58 11.95 20.70
N ASN A 143 15.75 11.81 19.39
CA ASN A 143 16.86 12.43 18.68
C ASN A 143 16.43 13.53 17.69
N TYR A 144 15.20 13.49 17.18
CA TYR A 144 14.82 14.38 16.08
C TYR A 144 13.56 15.19 16.35
N CYS A 145 12.44 14.53 16.60
CA CYS A 145 11.17 15.20 16.83
C CYS A 145 10.23 14.33 17.66
N ASP A 146 9.46 14.97 18.49
CA ASP A 146 8.37 14.37 19.27
C ASP A 146 7.01 14.48 18.55
N GLN A 147 6.95 15.26 17.48
CA GLN A 147 5.75 15.49 16.68
C GLN A 147 6.07 15.62 15.19
N ALA A 148 5.48 14.74 14.37
CA ALA A 148 5.56 14.78 12.92
C ALA A 148 4.29 15.35 12.30
N ASP A 149 4.39 15.92 11.10
CA ASP A 149 3.24 16.35 10.30
C ASP A 149 2.65 15.19 9.49
N ALA A 150 3.49 14.24 9.07
CA ALA A 150 3.06 13.03 8.36
C ALA A 150 3.93 11.83 8.70
N VAL A 151 3.32 10.62 8.63
CA VAL A 151 4.03 9.34 8.65
C VAL A 151 3.68 8.58 7.38
N LEU A 152 4.70 8.12 6.65
CA LEU A 152 4.58 7.40 5.38
C LEU A 152 4.94 5.93 5.55
N PHE A 153 4.04 5.05 5.07
CA PHE A 153 4.25 3.62 4.87
C PHE A 153 4.08 3.31 3.38
N PHE A 154 5.17 3.06 2.68
CA PHE A 154 5.16 2.74 1.26
C PHE A 154 5.61 1.29 1.04
N ALA A 155 4.67 0.37 0.78
CA ALA A 155 4.93 -1.07 0.64
C ALA A 155 5.67 -1.66 1.85
N VAL A 156 5.15 -1.47 3.05
CA VAL A 156 5.80 -1.85 4.32
C VAL A 156 4.92 -2.70 5.20
N LEU A 157 3.66 -2.30 5.39
CA LEU A 157 2.77 -2.93 6.38
C LEU A 157 2.55 -4.42 6.09
N GLU A 158 2.56 -4.84 4.84
CA GLU A 158 2.45 -6.22 4.41
C GLU A 158 3.60 -7.12 4.82
N HIS A 159 4.78 -6.55 5.06
CA HIS A 159 6.00 -7.27 5.45
C HIS A 159 6.17 -7.35 6.98
N GLN A 160 5.29 -6.72 7.75
CA GLN A 160 5.30 -6.75 9.20
C GLN A 160 4.42 -7.88 9.74
N THR A 161 4.81 -8.46 10.88
CA THR A 161 3.94 -9.32 11.66
C THR A 161 2.73 -8.54 12.16
N LEU A 162 1.68 -9.21 12.64
CA LEU A 162 0.49 -8.53 13.15
C LEU A 162 0.82 -7.55 14.28
N ASP A 163 1.65 -7.99 15.23
CA ASP A 163 2.04 -7.18 16.38
C ASP A 163 2.90 -5.97 15.96
N GLU A 164 3.89 -6.18 15.09
CA GLU A 164 4.70 -5.10 14.52
C GLU A 164 3.83 -4.07 13.78
N ARG A 165 2.86 -4.54 13.01
CA ARG A 165 1.96 -3.70 12.21
C ARG A 165 1.06 -2.84 13.08
N ILE A 166 0.40 -3.46 14.08
CA ILE A 166 -0.45 -2.74 15.03
C ILE A 166 0.37 -1.72 15.81
N GLU A 167 1.54 -2.12 16.29
CA GLU A 167 2.42 -1.22 17.05
C GLU A 167 2.95 -0.08 16.18
N SER A 168 3.37 -0.35 14.94
CA SER A 168 3.81 0.68 13.99
C SER A 168 2.71 1.72 13.72
N LEU A 169 1.46 1.28 13.51
CA LEU A 169 0.33 2.17 13.30
C LEU A 169 0.03 3.01 14.55
N ARG A 170 0.07 2.41 15.76
CA ARG A 170 -0.12 3.12 17.03
C ARG A 170 0.97 4.17 17.28
N GLN A 171 2.23 3.80 17.06
CA GLN A 171 3.37 4.71 17.22
C GLN A 171 3.31 5.87 16.22
N ALA A 172 2.96 5.57 14.96
CA ALA A 172 2.70 6.60 13.94
C ALA A 172 1.61 7.57 14.40
N TRP A 173 0.51 7.05 14.94
CA TRP A 173 -0.57 7.89 15.46
C TRP A 173 -0.17 8.77 16.62
N GLN A 174 0.62 8.22 17.55
CA GLN A 174 1.09 8.95 18.74
C GLN A 174 2.02 10.10 18.38
N ILE A 175 2.94 9.89 17.43
CA ILE A 175 3.92 10.90 17.03
C ILE A 175 3.34 12.00 16.13
N LEU A 176 2.17 11.79 15.54
CA LEU A 176 1.52 12.80 14.72
C LEU A 176 0.96 13.95 15.53
N LYS A 177 1.17 15.17 15.04
CA LYS A 177 0.43 16.38 15.45
C LYS A 177 -1.08 16.20 15.21
N PRO A 178 -1.94 16.93 15.95
CA PRO A 178 -3.33 17.13 15.53
C PRO A 178 -3.39 17.65 14.09
N GLY A 179 -4.29 17.09 13.26
CA GLY A 179 -4.37 17.40 11.83
C GLY A 179 -3.29 16.77 10.94
N GLY A 180 -2.29 16.10 11.53
CA GLY A 180 -1.28 15.33 10.79
C GLY A 180 -1.87 14.09 10.14
N VAL A 181 -1.12 13.44 9.24
CA VAL A 181 -1.61 12.34 8.41
C VAL A 181 -0.74 11.09 8.46
N ILE A 182 -1.39 9.92 8.40
CA ILE A 182 -0.75 8.66 8.00
C ILE A 182 -1.02 8.46 6.52
N ILE A 183 0.02 8.23 5.75
CA ILE A 183 -0.03 7.97 4.31
C ILE A 183 0.37 6.52 4.09
N VAL A 184 -0.53 5.71 3.53
CA VAL A 184 -0.29 4.31 3.15
C VAL A 184 -0.37 4.21 1.64
N ILE A 185 0.68 3.69 1.01
CA ILE A 185 0.75 3.48 -0.44
C ILE A 185 1.23 2.06 -0.71
N GLU A 186 0.66 1.42 -1.74
CA GLU A 186 1.12 0.13 -2.30
C GLU A 186 1.09 -1.04 -1.30
N THR A 187 0.14 -1.06 -0.38
CA THR A 187 -0.03 -2.19 0.53
C THR A 187 -1.11 -3.15 0.01
N PRO A 188 -0.83 -4.45 -0.23
CA PRO A 188 -1.82 -5.39 -0.74
C PRO A 188 -2.97 -5.62 0.23
N SER A 189 -4.19 -5.74 -0.30
CA SER A 189 -5.37 -6.06 0.49
C SER A 189 -5.54 -7.57 0.66
N ARG A 190 -5.93 -7.97 1.87
CA ARG A 190 -6.32 -9.36 2.19
C ARG A 190 -7.74 -9.69 1.74
N LEU A 191 -8.58 -8.69 1.51
CA LEU A 191 -10.01 -8.89 1.26
C LEU A 191 -10.35 -9.17 -0.20
N THR A 192 -9.46 -8.87 -1.13
CA THR A 192 -9.65 -9.15 -2.55
C THR A 192 -9.46 -10.64 -2.86
N TYR A 193 -10.15 -11.12 -3.88
CA TYR A 193 -10.17 -12.55 -4.22
C TYR A 193 -8.88 -13.02 -4.86
N MET A 194 -8.14 -12.13 -5.49
CA MET A 194 -6.86 -12.42 -6.09
C MET A 194 -5.71 -11.85 -5.23
N ASP A 195 -4.72 -12.68 -4.91
CA ASP A 195 -3.46 -12.18 -4.36
C ASP A 195 -2.59 -11.65 -5.49
N HIS A 196 -2.68 -10.35 -5.73
CA HIS A 196 -1.91 -9.68 -6.79
C HIS A 196 -0.44 -9.46 -6.44
N HIS A 197 -0.07 -9.57 -5.16
CA HIS A 197 1.26 -9.21 -4.68
C HIS A 197 2.19 -10.42 -4.55
N THR A 198 1.84 -11.38 -3.70
CA THR A 198 2.80 -12.41 -3.26
C THR A 198 2.74 -13.68 -4.11
N THR A 199 1.60 -14.32 -4.22
CA THR A 199 1.49 -15.63 -4.84
C THR A 199 0.88 -15.63 -6.23
N ARG A 200 0.13 -14.61 -6.56
CA ARG A 200 -0.67 -14.51 -7.80
C ARG A 200 -1.70 -15.63 -7.92
N LEU A 201 -2.22 -16.10 -6.77
CA LEU A 201 -3.25 -17.13 -6.70
C LEU A 201 -4.58 -16.55 -6.22
N PRO A 202 -5.72 -17.07 -6.73
CA PRO A 202 -7.02 -16.68 -6.23
C PRO A 202 -7.23 -17.19 -4.79
N PHE A 203 -7.89 -16.39 -3.96
CA PHE A 203 -8.28 -16.70 -2.57
C PHE A 203 -7.13 -17.02 -1.60
N TYR A 204 -5.88 -16.90 -2.05
CA TYR A 204 -4.74 -17.29 -1.23
C TYR A 204 -4.58 -16.45 0.03
N SER A 205 -4.84 -15.15 -0.05
CA SER A 205 -4.75 -14.24 1.10
C SER A 205 -5.74 -14.58 2.23
N MET A 206 -6.80 -15.33 1.90
CA MET A 206 -7.85 -15.77 2.84
C MET A 206 -7.53 -17.11 3.51
N LEU A 207 -6.52 -17.83 3.04
CA LEU A 207 -6.18 -19.14 3.60
C LEU A 207 -5.61 -19.01 5.02
N PRO A 208 -5.95 -19.92 5.95
CA PRO A 208 -5.19 -20.11 7.17
C PRO A 208 -3.71 -20.35 6.87
N MET A 209 -2.83 -19.97 7.79
CA MET A 209 -1.38 -19.99 7.56
C MET A 209 -0.86 -21.39 7.22
N ASP A 210 -1.34 -22.41 7.93
CA ASP A 210 -0.96 -23.81 7.73
C ASP A 210 -1.35 -24.35 6.35
N VAL A 211 -2.50 -23.93 5.80
CA VAL A 211 -2.93 -24.27 4.43
C VAL A 211 -2.10 -23.48 3.43
N ALA A 212 -1.88 -22.18 3.66
CA ALA A 212 -1.10 -21.31 2.80
C ALA A 212 0.33 -21.86 2.61
N LEU A 213 1.01 -22.27 3.68
CA LEU A 213 2.36 -22.86 3.64
C LEU A 213 2.41 -24.15 2.80
N ARG A 214 1.38 -24.98 2.84
CA ARG A 214 1.31 -26.23 2.07
C ARG A 214 0.97 -26.01 0.59
N TYR A 215 0.37 -24.85 0.25
CA TYR A 215 -0.11 -24.53 -1.09
C TYR A 215 0.87 -23.67 -1.91
N VAL A 216 2.04 -23.34 -1.35
CA VAL A 216 3.09 -22.49 -1.95
C VAL A 216 3.47 -22.88 -3.38
N GLU A 217 3.62 -24.19 -3.63
CA GLU A 217 4.11 -24.72 -4.92
C GLU A 217 3.21 -24.41 -6.11
N HIS A 218 1.96 -24.01 -5.86
CA HIS A 218 1.02 -23.64 -6.91
C HIS A 218 1.19 -22.20 -7.39
N SER A 219 2.03 -21.38 -6.71
CA SER A 219 2.33 -20.02 -7.13
C SER A 219 3.15 -20.00 -8.42
N SER A 220 2.81 -19.07 -9.31
CA SER A 220 3.61 -18.79 -10.51
C SER A 220 4.86 -17.94 -10.23
N ARG A 221 5.05 -17.47 -8.99
CA ARG A 221 6.16 -16.63 -8.57
C ARG A 221 7.33 -17.48 -8.07
N GLY A 222 8.25 -17.80 -8.99
CA GLY A 222 9.32 -18.77 -8.75
C GLY A 222 10.30 -18.39 -7.63
N ASP A 223 10.63 -17.10 -7.45
CA ASP A 223 11.46 -16.58 -6.37
C ASP A 223 10.83 -16.83 -4.99
N PHE A 224 9.54 -16.53 -4.86
CA PHE A 224 8.75 -16.83 -3.66
C PHE A 224 8.72 -18.33 -3.37
N VAL A 225 8.34 -19.13 -4.37
CA VAL A 225 8.29 -20.61 -4.22
C VAL A 225 9.65 -21.16 -3.81
N GLY A 226 10.73 -20.77 -4.50
CA GLY A 226 12.06 -21.22 -4.20
C GLY A 226 12.53 -20.87 -2.78
N SER A 227 12.21 -19.67 -2.30
CA SER A 227 12.50 -19.23 -0.93
C SER A 227 11.73 -20.05 0.10
N MET A 228 10.42 -20.25 -0.09
CA MET A 228 9.59 -21.02 0.84
C MET A 228 9.94 -22.49 0.87
N LEU A 229 10.31 -23.09 -0.27
CA LEU A 229 10.75 -24.48 -0.33
C LEU A 229 12.08 -24.71 0.39
N LYS A 230 13.04 -23.78 0.28
CA LYS A 230 14.29 -23.81 1.04
C LYS A 230 14.06 -23.80 2.55
N ALA A 231 13.06 -23.04 3.01
CA ALA A 231 12.69 -22.95 4.43
C ALA A 231 11.81 -24.12 4.92
N ARG A 232 11.44 -25.08 4.08
CA ARG A 232 10.49 -26.15 4.44
C ARG A 232 10.99 -27.04 5.59
N SER A 233 12.29 -27.15 5.79
CA SER A 233 12.89 -27.90 6.90
C SER A 233 13.04 -27.08 8.19
N GLU A 234 12.81 -25.78 8.14
CA GLU A 234 12.90 -24.90 9.28
C GLU A 234 11.69 -25.08 10.22
N PRO A 235 11.79 -24.66 11.50
CA PRO A 235 10.67 -24.62 12.42
C PRO A 235 9.47 -23.86 11.84
N LEU A 236 8.24 -24.29 12.18
CA LEU A 236 7.02 -23.69 11.65
C LEU A 236 6.97 -22.17 11.83
N ALA A 237 7.37 -21.67 12.99
CA ALA A 237 7.42 -20.23 13.25
C ALA A 237 8.31 -19.46 12.27
N VAL A 238 9.44 -20.05 11.85
CA VAL A 238 10.35 -19.43 10.85
C VAL A 238 9.69 -19.44 9.47
N GLN A 239 9.00 -20.50 9.10
CA GLN A 239 8.26 -20.57 7.83
C GLN A 239 7.12 -19.54 7.78
N GLU A 240 6.37 -19.40 8.88
CA GLU A 240 5.29 -18.42 9.02
C GLU A 240 5.82 -16.98 8.94
N GLU A 241 6.91 -16.69 9.65
CA GLU A 241 7.55 -15.38 9.57
C GLU A 241 8.05 -15.08 8.16
N LEU A 242 8.74 -16.01 7.51
CA LEU A 242 9.19 -15.85 6.13
C LEU A 242 8.02 -15.58 5.18
N MET A 243 6.90 -16.29 5.32
CA MET A 243 5.68 -16.04 4.55
C MET A 243 5.15 -14.61 4.74
N ILE A 244 5.19 -14.09 5.98
CA ILE A 244 4.80 -12.71 6.28
C ILE A 244 5.78 -11.73 5.63
N ARG A 245 7.10 -11.99 5.74
CA ARG A 245 8.14 -11.12 5.15
C ARG A 245 8.09 -11.08 3.61
N TRP A 246 7.50 -12.08 2.95
CA TRP A 246 7.18 -12.02 1.52
C TRP A 246 6.00 -11.10 1.19
N GLY A 247 5.21 -10.70 2.17
CA GLY A 247 4.09 -9.79 2.07
C GLY A 247 2.74 -10.50 2.17
N ARG A 248 2.10 -10.37 3.33
CA ARG A 248 0.70 -10.80 3.52
C ARG A 248 -0.20 -9.58 3.48
N GLY A 249 -1.23 -9.63 2.66
CA GLY A 249 -2.22 -8.56 2.59
C GLY A 249 -2.78 -8.16 3.93
N ILE A 250 -3.16 -6.90 4.08
CA ILE A 250 -3.79 -6.35 5.27
C ILE A 250 -5.26 -6.02 5.02
N SER A 251 -6.00 -5.69 6.06
CA SER A 251 -7.41 -5.33 5.98
C SER A 251 -7.76 -4.22 6.98
N TYR A 252 -8.98 -3.68 6.89
CA TYR A 252 -9.45 -2.66 7.84
C TYR A 252 -9.42 -3.13 9.30
N HIS A 253 -9.46 -4.45 9.55
CA HIS A 253 -9.43 -4.99 10.91
C HIS A 253 -8.17 -4.59 11.67
N GLU A 254 -7.01 -4.56 11.01
CA GLU A 254 -5.76 -4.14 11.64
C GLU A 254 -5.78 -2.65 12.01
N PHE A 255 -6.46 -1.83 11.22
CA PHE A 255 -6.67 -0.41 11.53
C PHE A 255 -7.65 -0.23 12.69
N ASP A 256 -8.74 -1.00 12.73
CA ASP A 256 -9.68 -0.99 13.86
C ASP A 256 -9.00 -1.44 15.18
N LEU A 257 -8.09 -2.42 15.11
CA LEU A 257 -7.29 -2.86 16.26
C LEU A 257 -6.21 -1.84 16.67
N ALA A 258 -5.63 -1.12 15.72
CA ALA A 258 -4.63 -0.10 16.00
C ALA A 258 -5.27 1.18 16.58
N PHE A 259 -6.48 1.52 16.15
CA PHE A 259 -7.21 2.74 16.51
C PHE A 259 -8.59 2.42 17.13
N PRO A 260 -8.64 1.76 18.30
CA PRO A 260 -9.90 1.30 18.89
C PRO A 260 -10.85 2.44 19.25
N ASP A 261 -10.29 3.62 19.56
CA ASP A 261 -11.08 4.82 19.87
C ASP A 261 -11.46 5.64 18.63
N GLY A 262 -11.06 5.17 17.44
CA GLY A 262 -11.24 5.91 16.20
C GLY A 262 -10.35 7.14 16.11
N GLY A 263 -10.94 8.29 15.87
CA GLY A 263 -10.22 9.58 15.86
C GLY A 263 -9.58 9.94 14.53
N TYR A 264 -9.80 9.16 13.46
CA TYR A 264 -9.28 9.46 12.13
C TYR A 264 -10.38 9.69 11.11
N THR A 265 -10.04 10.45 10.07
CA THR A 265 -10.86 10.62 8.86
C THR A 265 -10.04 10.18 7.65
N ILE A 266 -10.62 9.36 6.77
CA ILE A 266 -10.02 9.04 5.48
C ILE A 266 -10.23 10.25 4.57
N ILE A 267 -9.15 10.86 4.11
CA ILE A 267 -9.18 12.05 3.25
C ILE A 267 -8.75 11.77 1.80
N ALA A 268 -8.22 10.57 1.55
CA ALA A 268 -7.99 10.01 0.22
C ALA A 268 -8.10 8.49 0.32
N ASP A 269 -8.73 7.86 -0.66
CA ASP A 269 -9.15 6.45 -0.60
C ASP A 269 -8.54 5.58 -1.71
N GLY A 270 -7.65 6.15 -2.54
CA GLY A 270 -6.97 5.44 -3.62
C GLY A 270 -7.80 5.26 -4.90
N TYR A 271 -8.99 5.86 -4.97
CA TYR A 271 -9.78 5.92 -6.21
C TYR A 271 -9.53 7.18 -7.02
N GLU A 272 -8.72 8.09 -6.52
CA GLU A 272 -8.28 9.26 -7.27
C GLU A 272 -7.46 8.83 -8.48
N ARG A 273 -7.48 9.68 -9.52
CA ARG A 273 -6.89 9.38 -10.81
C ARG A 273 -5.43 8.95 -10.71
N GLU A 274 -4.65 9.64 -9.90
CA GLU A 274 -3.22 9.34 -9.73
C GLU A 274 -2.99 7.90 -9.25
N MET A 275 -3.82 7.42 -8.32
CA MET A 275 -3.71 6.05 -7.81
C MET A 275 -4.34 5.02 -8.74
N THR A 276 -5.41 5.35 -9.46
CA THR A 276 -6.02 4.43 -10.44
C THR A 276 -5.21 4.32 -11.73
N ASP A 277 -4.45 5.35 -12.09
CA ASP A 277 -3.47 5.27 -13.19
C ASP A 277 -2.29 4.34 -12.82
N LEU A 278 -1.87 4.32 -11.54
CA LEU A 278 -0.80 3.46 -11.04
C LEU A 278 -1.29 2.03 -10.74
N PHE A 279 -2.43 1.91 -10.07
CA PHE A 279 -3.07 0.65 -9.67
C PHE A 279 -4.51 0.62 -10.22
N PRO A 280 -4.73 0.15 -11.45
CA PRO A 280 -6.06 0.10 -12.05
C PRO A 280 -7.06 -0.70 -11.23
N VAL A 281 -8.31 -0.26 -11.20
CA VAL A 281 -9.39 -0.96 -10.48
C VAL A 281 -9.64 -2.32 -11.12
N THR A 282 -9.55 -3.38 -10.32
CA THR A 282 -9.73 -4.76 -10.79
C THR A 282 -11.19 -5.22 -10.72
N PHE A 283 -11.49 -6.35 -11.40
CA PHE A 283 -12.84 -6.90 -11.40
C PHE A 283 -13.27 -7.42 -10.02
N ASP A 284 -12.36 -8.04 -9.30
CA ASP A 284 -12.62 -8.55 -7.95
C ASP A 284 -12.84 -7.44 -6.92
N GLU A 285 -12.16 -6.28 -7.06
CA GLU A 285 -12.50 -5.07 -6.29
C GLU A 285 -13.96 -4.64 -6.50
N ARG A 286 -14.41 -4.60 -7.75
CA ARG A 286 -15.79 -4.20 -8.06
C ARG A 286 -16.81 -5.18 -7.48
N LEU A 287 -16.51 -6.48 -7.50
CA LEU A 287 -17.35 -7.49 -6.87
C LEU A 287 -17.40 -7.30 -5.35
N LEU A 288 -16.27 -7.05 -4.72
CA LEU A 288 -16.19 -6.79 -3.28
C LEU A 288 -16.97 -5.52 -2.88
N GLN A 289 -16.81 -4.43 -3.65
CA GLN A 289 -17.60 -3.21 -3.47
C GLN A 289 -19.10 -3.48 -3.59
N GLY A 290 -19.50 -4.20 -4.63
CA GLY A 290 -20.90 -4.59 -4.84
C GLY A 290 -21.44 -5.41 -3.66
N PHE A 291 -20.68 -6.36 -3.13
CA PHE A 291 -21.03 -7.16 -1.97
C PHE A 291 -21.20 -6.29 -0.71
N VAL A 292 -20.24 -5.41 -0.44
CA VAL A 292 -20.28 -4.50 0.72
C VAL A 292 -21.47 -3.55 0.64
N ALA A 293 -21.70 -2.93 -0.52
CA ALA A 293 -22.80 -2.00 -0.75
C ALA A 293 -24.17 -2.70 -0.67
N HIS A 294 -24.31 -3.89 -1.26
CA HIS A 294 -25.55 -4.67 -1.23
C HIS A 294 -25.97 -5.02 0.19
N ASN A 295 -25.02 -5.34 1.06
CA ASN A 295 -25.28 -5.71 2.45
C ASN A 295 -25.33 -4.51 3.40
N GLY A 296 -25.07 -3.30 2.93
CA GLY A 296 -25.07 -2.09 3.76
C GLY A 296 -23.95 -2.07 4.82
N PHE A 297 -22.83 -2.75 4.55
CA PHE A 297 -21.68 -2.71 5.45
C PHE A 297 -20.99 -1.35 5.37
N ASN A 298 -20.64 -0.76 6.51
CA ASN A 298 -19.95 0.53 6.57
C ASN A 298 -18.42 0.40 6.49
N ILE A 299 -17.93 -0.40 5.54
CA ILE A 299 -16.49 -0.54 5.27
C ILE A 299 -16.08 0.55 4.28
N PRO A 300 -15.13 1.44 4.63
CA PRO A 300 -14.68 2.48 3.72
C PRO A 300 -14.11 1.91 2.41
N PRO A 301 -14.41 2.54 1.26
CA PRO A 301 -13.96 2.08 -0.06
C PRO A 301 -12.44 1.86 -0.16
N ALA A 302 -11.63 2.68 0.51
CA ALA A 302 -10.18 2.53 0.58
C ALA A 302 -9.72 1.10 0.91
N PHE A 303 -10.44 0.41 1.81
CA PHE A 303 -10.09 -0.95 2.24
C PHE A 303 -10.58 -2.04 1.28
N LEU A 304 -11.32 -1.67 0.25
CA LEU A 304 -11.85 -2.60 -0.76
C LEU A 304 -10.96 -2.64 -2.02
N ARG A 305 -9.90 -1.82 -2.06
CA ARG A 305 -8.88 -1.83 -3.11
C ARG A 305 -8.02 -3.10 -3.03
N HIS A 306 -7.57 -3.64 -4.19
CA HIS A 306 -6.59 -4.75 -4.20
C HIS A 306 -5.21 -4.28 -3.68
N THR A 307 -4.91 -3.01 -3.90
CA THR A 307 -3.74 -2.32 -3.37
C THR A 307 -4.22 -1.12 -2.58
N LEU A 308 -4.03 -1.14 -1.27
CA LEU A 308 -4.41 -0.04 -0.41
C LEU A 308 -3.52 1.17 -0.67
N CYS A 309 -4.18 2.27 -1.02
CA CYS A 309 -3.61 3.61 -1.04
C CYS A 309 -4.61 4.49 -0.29
N LEU A 310 -4.26 4.92 0.92
CA LEU A 310 -5.17 5.72 1.74
C LEU A 310 -4.40 6.74 2.57
N ILE A 311 -5.07 7.87 2.85
CA ILE A 311 -4.54 8.90 3.73
C ILE A 311 -5.52 9.09 4.88
N LEU A 312 -5.04 8.84 6.10
CA LEU A 312 -5.76 9.03 7.34
C LEU A 312 -5.34 10.35 7.97
N ARG A 313 -6.29 11.22 8.29
CA ARG A 313 -6.03 12.46 9.04
C ARG A 313 -6.39 12.25 10.50
N LYS A 314 -5.46 12.60 11.39
CA LYS A 314 -5.68 12.66 12.83
C LYS A 314 -6.59 13.84 13.17
N GLY A 315 -7.72 13.58 13.85
CA GLY A 315 -8.64 14.63 14.29
C GLY A 315 -8.07 15.48 15.42
N ASP A 316 -8.66 16.66 15.60
CA ASP A 316 -8.33 17.58 16.70
C ASP A 316 -9.03 17.21 18.02
N GLY A 317 -9.89 16.20 18.00
CA GLY A 317 -10.69 15.71 19.12
C GLY A 317 -11.16 14.28 18.93
N ALA A 318 -11.94 13.76 19.89
CA ALA A 318 -12.48 12.42 19.80
C ALA A 318 -13.49 12.31 18.64
N VAL A 319 -13.04 11.81 17.50
CA VAL A 319 -13.93 11.29 16.45
C VAL A 319 -14.30 9.86 16.89
N PRO A 320 -15.58 9.53 17.09
CA PRO A 320 -15.96 8.19 17.51
C PRO A 320 -15.43 7.12 16.56
N ALA A 321 -15.01 5.98 17.11
CA ALA A 321 -14.68 4.82 16.30
C ALA A 321 -15.87 4.50 15.38
N PRO A 322 -15.62 4.21 14.09
CA PRO A 322 -16.69 3.85 13.18
C PRO A 322 -17.34 2.56 13.69
N GLN A 323 -18.66 2.67 14.02
CA GLN A 323 -19.42 1.46 14.33
C GLN A 323 -19.57 0.64 13.06
N ARG A 324 -18.91 -0.52 13.00
CA ARG A 324 -19.05 -1.46 11.88
C ARG A 324 -20.40 -2.17 11.98
N THR A 325 -21.16 -2.16 10.90
CA THR A 325 -22.42 -2.91 10.80
C THR A 325 -22.19 -4.15 9.95
N TYR A 326 -22.55 -5.30 10.48
CA TYR A 326 -22.28 -6.60 9.85
C TYR A 326 -23.54 -7.46 9.69
N THR A 327 -24.72 -6.86 9.71
CA THR A 327 -25.96 -7.62 9.44
C THR A 327 -26.04 -7.86 7.93
N PRO A 328 -25.77 -9.08 7.44
CA PRO A 328 -25.82 -9.35 6.02
C PRO A 328 -27.25 -9.33 5.52
N HIS A 329 -27.44 -8.83 4.30
CA HIS A 329 -28.70 -9.00 3.61
C HIS A 329 -28.89 -10.49 3.24
N VAL A 330 -29.94 -11.08 3.74
CA VAL A 330 -30.35 -12.42 3.36
C VAL A 330 -31.48 -12.30 2.35
N ALA A 331 -31.19 -12.61 1.09
CA ALA A 331 -32.21 -12.61 0.05
C ALA A 331 -33.33 -13.58 0.42
N THR A 332 -34.56 -13.11 0.39
CA THR A 332 -35.71 -13.97 0.63
C THR A 332 -35.84 -15.00 -0.49
N LYS A 333 -36.48 -16.14 -0.18
CA LYS A 333 -36.78 -17.14 -1.22
C LYS A 333 -37.49 -16.53 -2.42
N LEU A 334 -38.41 -15.60 -2.16
CA LEU A 334 -39.17 -14.90 -3.20
C LEU A 334 -38.27 -14.01 -4.09
N GLU A 335 -37.30 -13.32 -3.52
CA GLU A 335 -36.34 -12.50 -4.29
C GLU A 335 -35.45 -13.36 -5.17
N LEU A 336 -34.97 -14.50 -4.64
CA LEU A 336 -34.19 -15.47 -5.40
C LEU A 336 -34.98 -16.11 -6.54
N GLU A 337 -36.25 -16.45 -6.31
CA GLU A 337 -37.16 -16.98 -7.33
C GLU A 337 -37.40 -15.94 -8.44
N ARG A 338 -37.68 -14.68 -8.06
CA ARG A 338 -37.84 -13.58 -9.03
C ARG A 338 -36.57 -13.33 -9.85
N LEU A 339 -35.40 -13.40 -9.21
CA LEU A 339 -34.12 -13.25 -9.90
C LEU A 339 -33.91 -14.40 -10.90
N ARG A 340 -34.13 -15.65 -10.47
CA ARG A 340 -34.04 -16.83 -11.34
C ARG A 340 -34.96 -16.70 -12.54
N ASP A 341 -36.25 -16.41 -12.31
CA ASP A 341 -37.25 -16.30 -13.38
C ASP A 341 -36.89 -15.18 -14.39
N ARG A 342 -36.28 -14.10 -13.90
CA ARG A 342 -35.74 -13.04 -14.79
C ARG A 342 -34.55 -13.51 -15.60
N LEU A 343 -33.59 -14.21 -14.96
CA LEU A 343 -32.38 -14.70 -15.62
C LEU A 343 -32.69 -15.75 -16.70
N ASP A 344 -33.71 -16.60 -16.45
CA ASP A 344 -34.17 -17.63 -17.41
C ASP A 344 -34.77 -17.01 -18.68
N LEU A 345 -35.26 -15.76 -18.58
CA LEU A 345 -35.85 -15.03 -19.73
C LEU A 345 -34.88 -14.05 -20.40
N MET A 346 -33.69 -13.89 -19.87
CA MET A 346 -32.70 -12.91 -20.38
C MET A 346 -31.66 -13.56 -21.27
N SER A 347 -31.34 -12.89 -22.36
CA SER A 347 -30.15 -13.21 -23.13
C SER A 347 -28.86 -12.93 -22.40
N ILE A 348 -27.76 -13.54 -22.80
CA ILE A 348 -26.42 -13.28 -22.20
C ILE A 348 -26.06 -11.78 -22.26
N ALA A 349 -26.47 -11.08 -23.29
CA ALA A 349 -26.20 -9.64 -23.45
C ALA A 349 -26.99 -8.82 -22.42
N GLU A 350 -28.25 -9.18 -22.16
CA GLU A 350 -29.09 -8.53 -21.15
C GLU A 350 -28.59 -8.81 -19.73
N ILE A 351 -28.18 -10.06 -19.46
CA ILE A 351 -27.55 -10.42 -18.17
C ILE A 351 -26.29 -9.58 -17.92
N ARG A 352 -25.43 -9.44 -18.92
CA ARG A 352 -24.24 -8.57 -18.84
C ARG A 352 -24.64 -7.10 -18.61
N GLY A 353 -25.64 -6.62 -19.33
CA GLY A 353 -26.16 -5.26 -19.19
C GLY A 353 -26.72 -4.99 -17.79
N GLU A 354 -27.43 -5.94 -17.19
CA GLU A 354 -27.97 -5.82 -15.83
C GLU A 354 -26.86 -5.89 -14.77
N LEU A 355 -25.90 -6.77 -14.93
CA LEU A 355 -24.71 -6.84 -14.07
C LEU A 355 -23.94 -5.52 -14.11
N ASN A 356 -23.71 -4.94 -15.26
CA ASN A 356 -23.05 -3.64 -15.38
C ASN A 356 -23.87 -2.53 -14.69
N ARG A 357 -25.19 -2.51 -14.88
CA ARG A 357 -26.07 -1.53 -14.20
C ARG A 357 -26.06 -1.67 -12.66
N LEU A 358 -26.03 -2.89 -12.14
CA LEU A 358 -25.93 -3.15 -10.71
C LEU A 358 -24.56 -2.73 -10.17
N MET A 359 -23.50 -2.95 -10.94
CA MET A 359 -22.14 -2.52 -10.62
C MET A 359 -22.03 -0.99 -10.61
N ASP A 360 -22.60 -0.32 -11.62
CA ASP A 360 -22.58 1.15 -11.72
C ASP A 360 -23.40 1.81 -10.60
N ARG A 361 -24.52 1.21 -10.17
CA ARG A 361 -25.31 1.68 -9.02
C ARG A 361 -24.53 1.51 -7.70
N GLY A 362 -23.77 0.45 -7.54
CA GLY A 362 -22.90 0.24 -6.38
C GLY A 362 -21.83 1.34 -6.27
N VAL A 363 -21.28 1.77 -7.38
CA VAL A 363 -20.30 2.87 -7.44
C VAL A 363 -20.95 4.23 -7.16
N ALA A 364 -22.18 4.47 -7.66
CA ALA A 364 -22.88 5.75 -7.46
C ALA A 364 -23.32 5.99 -6.00
N PHE A 365 -23.62 4.94 -5.24
CA PHE A 365 -23.99 5.07 -3.83
C PHE A 365 -22.80 5.37 -2.90
N GLY A 366 -21.59 5.01 -3.27
CA GLY A 366 -20.38 5.32 -2.49
C GLY A 366 -20.02 6.82 -2.45
N HIS A 367 -20.48 7.59 -3.44
CA HIS A 367 -20.19 9.04 -3.52
C HIS A 367 -21.23 9.95 -2.85
N GLN A 368 -22.40 9.44 -2.43
CA GLN A 368 -23.47 10.27 -1.84
C GLN A 368 -23.58 10.20 -0.30
N SER A 369 -22.85 9.34 0.36
CA SER A 369 -22.86 9.25 1.84
C SER A 369 -21.80 10.10 2.54
N GLY A 370 -21.22 11.06 1.86
CA GLY A 370 -20.27 12.05 2.39
C GLY A 370 -20.92 13.42 2.63
N MET A 371 -22.01 13.48 3.41
CA MET A 371 -22.49 14.70 4.07
C MET A 371 -22.63 14.48 5.56
#